data_8ea31608a2c4ffdf07e4e48eaf9a7b5b
#
_entry.id   8ea31608a2c4ffdf07e4e48eaf9a7b5b
#
_cell.length_a   1.000
_cell.length_b   1.000
_cell.length_c   1.000
_cell.angle_alpha   90.00
_cell.angle_beta   90.00
_cell.angle_gamma   90.00
#
_symmetry.space_group_name_H-M   'P 1'
#
loop_
_entity.id
_entity.type
_entity.pdbx_description
1 polymer ?
#
loop_
_entity_poly.entity_id
_entity_poly.type
_entity_poly.pdbx_seq_one_letter_code
_entity_poly.pdbx_strand_id
1 'polypeptide(L)'
;TVNKILAFQELMGESVDVDTVTRAVRDMFKDKADFLPSPDIIIDEVSKFYNIDADALRGQGRTKDTALARQIAMYQIRRMTNLSLKEIGKEFEGRDHTTVMHSIDRIEKLTKTNPEIAEVIKDINANINARYE
;
A
#
# COMPACT_ATOMS: atom_id res chain seq x y z
N THR A 1 -6.42 -22.58 -12.25
CA THR A 1 -6.12 -23.73 -11.40
C THR A 1 -7.32 -24.57 -11.03
N VAL A 2 -8.50 -24.01 -11.14
CA VAL A 2 -9.67 -24.83 -10.88
C VAL A 2 -9.72 -25.97 -11.87
N ASN A 3 -9.42 -25.72 -13.11
CA ASN A 3 -9.30 -26.79 -14.08
C ASN A 3 -8.21 -27.75 -13.71
N LYS A 4 -7.12 -27.26 -13.20
CA LYS A 4 -6.08 -28.13 -12.71
C LYS A 4 -6.58 -28.95 -11.55
N ILE A 5 -7.35 -28.35 -10.68
CA ILE A 5 -7.90 -29.05 -9.55
C ILE A 5 -8.80 -30.16 -10.01
N LEU A 6 -9.69 -29.87 -10.94
CA LEU A 6 -10.55 -30.88 -11.49
C LEU A 6 -9.77 -31.94 -12.23
N ALA A 7 -8.79 -31.52 -12.99
CA ALA A 7 -7.94 -32.46 -13.69
C ALA A 7 -7.22 -33.35 -12.71
N PHE A 8 -6.76 -32.80 -11.62
CA PHE A 8 -6.13 -33.61 -10.59
C PHE A 8 -7.09 -34.61 -10.01
N GLN A 9 -8.31 -34.19 -9.74
CA GLN A 9 -9.29 -35.13 -9.22
C GLN A 9 -9.54 -36.25 -10.17
N GLU A 10 -9.63 -35.94 -11.44
CA GLU A 10 -9.84 -36.94 -12.43
C GLU A 10 -8.64 -37.83 -12.64
N LEU A 11 -7.47 -37.19 -12.71
CA LEU A 11 -6.25 -37.92 -12.94
C LEU A 11 -5.91 -38.82 -11.79
N MET A 12 -6.17 -38.36 -10.62
CA MET A 12 -5.82 -39.08 -9.44
C MET A 12 -6.98 -39.76 -8.82
N GLY A 13 -8.06 -39.77 -9.54
CA GLY A 13 -9.28 -40.25 -8.97
C GLY A 13 -9.59 -39.29 -7.89
N GLU A 14 -10.04 -39.75 -6.87
CA GLU A 14 -10.24 -38.86 -5.85
C GLU A 14 -9.03 -38.35 -5.24
N SER A 15 -7.97 -38.70 -5.75
CA SER A 15 -6.77 -38.37 -5.04
C SER A 15 -6.30 -36.99 -5.35
N VAL A 16 -7.05 -36.17 -5.94
CA VAL A 16 -6.75 -34.83 -5.72
C VAL A 16 -6.99 -34.61 -4.32
N ASP A 17 -5.95 -34.52 -3.66
CA ASP A 17 -5.93 -34.17 -2.32
C ASP A 17 -6.53 -32.82 -2.13
N VAL A 18 -7.52 -32.76 -1.27
CA VAL A 18 -8.00 -31.51 -0.76
C VAL A 18 -6.86 -30.74 -0.12
N ASP A 19 -5.96 -31.44 0.51
CA ASP A 19 -4.78 -30.84 1.12
C ASP A 19 -3.90 -30.15 0.08
N THR A 20 -3.71 -30.77 -1.07
CA THR A 20 -2.92 -30.18 -2.14
C THR A 20 -3.58 -28.92 -2.67
N VAL A 21 -4.89 -28.94 -2.85
CA VAL A 21 -5.64 -27.79 -3.29
C VAL A 21 -5.56 -26.67 -2.27
N THR A 22 -5.75 -27.00 -1.02
CA THR A 22 -5.69 -26.02 0.06
C THR A 22 -4.31 -25.37 0.13
N ARG A 23 -3.29 -26.17 -0.05
CA ARG A 23 -1.92 -25.69 -0.02
C ARG A 23 -1.65 -24.72 -1.17
N ALA A 24 -2.12 -25.05 -2.36
CA ALA A 24 -1.94 -24.18 -3.52
C ALA A 24 -2.65 -22.84 -3.33
N VAL A 25 -3.86 -22.87 -2.80
CA VAL A 25 -4.60 -21.65 -2.52
C VAL A 25 -3.89 -20.82 -1.46
N ARG A 26 -3.39 -21.47 -0.44
CA ARG A 26 -2.66 -20.79 0.63
C ARG A 26 -1.40 -20.11 0.11
N ASP A 27 -0.69 -20.78 -0.78
CA ASP A 27 0.51 -20.21 -1.40
C ASP A 27 0.17 -19.00 -2.25
N MET A 28 -0.95 -19.04 -2.96
CA MET A 28 -1.39 -17.90 -3.75
C MET A 28 -1.68 -16.69 -2.87
N PHE A 29 -2.34 -16.89 -1.75
CA PHE A 29 -2.63 -15.81 -0.81
C PHE A 29 -1.35 -15.27 -0.17
N LYS A 30 -0.43 -16.16 0.12
CA LYS A 30 0.85 -15.77 0.67
C LYS A 30 1.62 -14.88 -0.30
N ASP A 31 1.64 -15.27 -1.57
CA ASP A 31 2.30 -14.47 -2.60
C ASP A 31 1.68 -13.09 -2.71
N LYS A 32 0.35 -13.00 -2.64
CA LYS A 32 -0.31 -11.70 -2.66
C LYS A 32 0.06 -10.86 -1.45
N ALA A 33 0.17 -11.48 -0.29
CA ALA A 33 0.58 -10.77 0.91
C ALA A 33 2.01 -10.28 0.78
N ASP A 34 2.86 -11.05 0.13
CA ASP A 34 4.25 -10.64 -0.10
C ASP A 34 4.35 -9.46 -1.06
N PHE A 35 3.31 -9.20 -1.86
CA PHE A 35 3.29 -8.08 -2.78
C PHE A 35 2.67 -6.83 -2.20
N LEU A 36 2.40 -6.80 -0.92
CA LEU A 36 1.98 -5.55 -0.29
C LEU A 36 3.09 -4.53 -0.43
N PRO A 37 2.77 -3.32 -0.85
CA PRO A 37 3.81 -2.30 -1.01
C PRO A 37 4.47 -1.98 0.32
N SER A 38 5.76 -1.72 0.27
CA SER A 38 6.48 -1.29 1.45
C SER A 38 6.31 0.21 1.63
N PRO A 39 6.48 0.73 2.84
CA PRO A 39 6.45 2.19 3.05
C PRO A 39 7.46 2.92 2.18
N ASP A 40 8.62 2.32 1.95
CA ASP A 40 9.67 2.93 1.13
C ASP A 40 9.19 3.16 -0.30
N ILE A 41 8.50 2.17 -0.88
CA ILE A 41 8.00 2.28 -2.24
C ILE A 41 6.90 3.33 -2.32
N ILE A 42 6.01 3.38 -1.33
CA ILE A 42 4.94 4.36 -1.30
C ILE A 42 5.52 5.76 -1.20
N ILE A 43 6.47 5.97 -0.31
CA ILE A 43 7.13 7.27 -0.15
C ILE A 43 7.85 7.66 -1.45
N ASP A 44 8.52 6.71 -2.09
CA ASP A 44 9.22 6.95 -3.34
C ASP A 44 8.26 7.41 -4.45
N GLU A 45 7.12 6.75 -4.58
CA GLU A 45 6.14 7.14 -5.61
C GLU A 45 5.54 8.51 -5.33
N VAL A 46 5.27 8.83 -4.07
CA VAL A 46 4.78 10.15 -3.71
C VAL A 46 5.83 11.21 -4.00
N SER A 47 7.08 10.91 -3.66
CA SER A 47 8.19 11.85 -3.91
C SER A 47 8.37 12.11 -5.40
N LYS A 48 8.26 11.09 -6.22
CA LYS A 48 8.35 11.24 -7.67
C LYS A 48 7.19 12.03 -8.23
N PHE A 49 5.99 11.77 -7.73
CA PHE A 49 4.81 12.46 -8.22
C PHE A 49 4.88 13.96 -7.99
N TYR A 50 5.37 14.36 -6.83
CA TYR A 50 5.49 15.76 -6.48
C TYR A 50 6.85 16.37 -6.78
N ASN A 51 7.78 15.54 -7.29
CA ASN A 51 9.16 15.96 -7.55
C ASN A 51 9.80 16.54 -6.30
N ILE A 52 9.65 15.86 -5.20
CA ILE A 52 10.20 16.22 -3.90
C ILE A 52 11.17 15.12 -3.48
N ASP A 53 12.30 15.50 -2.89
CA ASP A 53 13.25 14.52 -2.39
C ASP A 53 12.61 13.67 -1.29
N ALA A 54 12.83 12.36 -1.35
CA ALA A 54 12.27 11.45 -0.35
C ALA A 54 12.73 11.80 1.07
N ASP A 55 13.96 12.23 1.22
CA ASP A 55 14.47 12.63 2.54
C ASP A 55 13.73 13.85 3.08
N ALA A 56 13.42 14.81 2.23
CA ALA A 56 12.63 15.96 2.62
C ALA A 56 11.19 15.55 2.96
N LEU A 57 10.67 14.58 2.21
CA LEU A 57 9.33 14.08 2.46
C LEU A 57 9.23 13.41 3.83
N ARG A 58 10.22 12.59 4.17
CA ARG A 58 10.25 11.90 5.47
C ARG A 58 10.54 12.84 6.62
N GLY A 59 11.28 13.91 6.37
CA GLY A 59 11.86 14.77 7.39
C GLY A 59 11.08 16.03 7.66
N GLN A 60 11.84 17.13 7.81
CA GLN A 60 11.32 18.40 8.30
C GLN A 60 10.98 19.39 7.20
N GLY A 61 10.87 18.93 5.96
CA GLY A 61 10.48 19.81 4.87
C GLY A 61 9.22 20.57 5.21
N ARG A 62 9.25 21.90 5.07
CA ARG A 62 8.18 22.77 5.54
C ARG A 62 7.38 23.45 4.44
N THR A 63 7.73 23.21 3.18
CA THR A 63 6.94 23.81 2.11
C THR A 63 5.54 23.20 2.13
N LYS A 64 4.59 23.96 1.64
CA LYS A 64 3.20 23.51 1.59
C LYS A 64 3.07 22.22 0.80
N ASP A 65 3.78 22.12 -0.33
CA ASP A 65 3.73 20.93 -1.16
C ASP A 65 4.35 19.73 -0.46
N THR A 66 5.45 19.92 0.24
CA THR A 66 6.10 18.86 0.98
C THR A 66 5.20 18.35 2.11
N ALA A 67 4.55 19.25 2.82
CA ALA A 67 3.64 18.89 3.89
C ALA A 67 2.46 18.08 3.36
N LEU A 68 1.88 18.53 2.25
CA LEU A 68 0.76 17.82 1.64
C LEU A 68 1.19 16.45 1.14
N ALA A 69 2.33 16.38 0.46
CA ALA A 69 2.86 15.11 -0.03
C ALA A 69 3.11 14.13 1.11
N ARG A 70 3.66 14.62 2.21
CA ARG A 70 3.89 13.80 3.40
C ARG A 70 2.59 13.23 3.96
N GLN A 71 1.56 14.06 4.04
CA GLN A 71 0.26 13.62 4.53
C GLN A 71 -0.35 12.57 3.61
N ILE A 72 -0.22 12.76 2.31
CA ILE A 72 -0.69 11.79 1.33
C ILE A 72 0.07 10.48 1.47
N ALA A 73 1.39 10.55 1.67
CA ALA A 73 2.19 9.34 1.87
C ALA A 73 1.73 8.57 3.11
N MET A 74 1.48 9.26 4.21
CA MET A 74 0.97 8.63 5.42
C MET A 74 -0.38 7.95 5.17
N TYR A 75 -1.26 8.62 4.47
CA TYR A 75 -2.57 8.11 4.12
C TYR A 75 -2.45 6.83 3.27
N GLN A 76 -1.60 6.86 2.25
CA GLN A 76 -1.41 5.72 1.36
C GLN A 76 -0.80 4.54 2.11
N ILE A 77 0.17 4.79 2.97
CA ILE A 77 0.76 3.72 3.77
C ILE A 77 -0.30 3.07 4.64
N ARG A 78 -1.15 3.88 5.27
CA ARG A 78 -2.20 3.34 6.13
C ARG A 78 -3.18 2.49 5.36
N ARG A 79 -3.52 2.89 4.14
CA ARG A 79 -4.49 2.16 3.33
C ARG A 79 -3.90 0.94 2.64
N MET A 80 -2.63 0.99 2.27
CA MET A 80 -2.02 -0.06 1.46
C MET A 80 -1.18 -1.05 2.25
N THR A 81 -0.96 -0.79 3.53
CA THR A 81 -0.20 -1.69 4.40
C THR A 81 -0.97 -1.92 5.69
N ASN A 82 -0.43 -2.80 6.52
CA ASN A 82 -1.02 -3.09 7.82
C ASN A 82 -0.29 -2.39 8.97
N LEU A 83 0.49 -1.38 8.65
CA LEU A 83 1.26 -0.69 9.68
C LEU A 83 0.36 0.11 10.61
N SER A 84 0.73 0.14 11.89
CA SER A 84 0.04 0.95 12.88
C SER A 84 0.44 2.42 12.71
N LEU A 85 -0.33 3.30 13.34
CA LEU A 85 -0.01 4.73 13.29
C LEU A 85 1.38 5.01 13.86
N LYS A 86 1.76 4.29 14.88
CA LYS A 86 3.08 4.44 15.50
C LYS A 86 4.18 4.01 14.54
N GLU A 87 3.96 2.89 13.85
CA GLU A 87 4.93 2.41 12.87
C GLU A 87 5.06 3.35 11.69
N ILE A 88 3.94 3.91 11.23
CA ILE A 88 3.96 4.92 10.17
C ILE A 88 4.76 6.14 10.63
N GLY A 89 4.55 6.59 11.85
CA GLY A 89 5.30 7.72 12.41
C GLY A 89 6.80 7.50 12.38
N LYS A 90 7.23 6.27 12.63
CA LYS A 90 8.65 5.94 12.58
C LYS A 90 9.24 6.11 11.18
N GLU A 91 8.45 5.86 10.14
CA GLU A 91 8.91 6.08 8.77
C GLU A 91 9.12 7.55 8.44
N PHE A 92 8.57 8.44 9.25
CA PHE A 92 8.66 9.87 9.09
C PHE A 92 9.41 10.52 10.25
N GLU A 93 10.56 9.94 10.58
CA GLU A 93 11.47 10.42 11.61
C GLU A 93 10.88 10.46 13.01
N GLY A 94 10.07 9.47 13.34
CA GLY A 94 9.54 9.33 14.68
C GLY A 94 8.45 10.33 15.02
N ARG A 95 7.64 10.71 14.04
CA ARG A 95 6.52 11.59 14.30
C ARG A 95 5.51 10.92 15.20
N ASP A 96 4.88 11.72 16.04
CA ASP A 96 3.89 11.25 16.98
C ASP A 96 2.69 10.61 16.25
N HIS A 97 2.18 9.53 16.82
CA HIS A 97 1.04 8.83 16.21
C HIS A 97 -0.20 9.72 16.09
N THR A 98 -0.36 10.68 16.98
CA THR A 98 -1.48 11.63 16.90
C THR A 98 -1.35 12.53 15.69
N THR A 99 -0.13 12.99 15.40
CA THR A 99 0.14 13.79 14.20
C THR A 99 -0.15 12.97 12.95
N VAL A 100 0.26 11.71 12.92
CA VAL A 100 0.00 10.81 11.79
C VAL A 100 -1.51 10.64 11.61
N MET A 101 -2.22 10.40 12.70
CA MET A 101 -3.67 10.23 12.66
C MET A 101 -4.37 11.45 12.07
N HIS A 102 -4.00 12.65 12.53
CA HIS A 102 -4.58 13.89 12.00
C HIS A 102 -4.28 14.08 10.53
N SER A 103 -3.07 13.74 10.12
CA SER A 103 -2.68 13.85 8.71
C SER A 103 -3.52 12.93 7.83
N ILE A 104 -3.67 11.69 8.25
CA ILE A 104 -4.46 10.70 7.52
C ILE A 104 -5.92 11.14 7.44
N ASP A 105 -6.45 11.59 8.55
CA ASP A 105 -7.84 12.03 8.64
C ASP A 105 -8.10 13.23 7.71
N ARG A 106 -7.15 14.17 7.68
CA ARG A 106 -7.25 15.32 6.78
C ARG A 106 -7.31 14.89 5.32
N ILE A 107 -6.43 13.99 4.92
CA ILE A 107 -6.40 13.51 3.52
C ILE A 107 -7.68 12.74 3.21
N GLU A 108 -8.14 11.91 4.13
CA GLU A 108 -9.39 11.19 3.93
C GLU A 108 -10.54 12.14 3.64
N LYS A 109 -10.64 13.22 4.39
CA LYS A 109 -11.67 14.24 4.17
C LYS A 109 -11.46 14.94 2.83
N LEU A 110 -10.22 15.25 2.48
CA LEU A 110 -9.93 15.90 1.21
C LEU A 110 -10.29 15.03 0.02
N THR A 111 -10.14 13.70 0.13
CA THR A 111 -10.54 12.82 -0.98
C THR A 111 -12.02 12.90 -1.27
N LYS A 112 -12.81 13.25 -0.29
CA LYS A 112 -14.26 13.36 -0.45
C LYS A 112 -14.71 14.74 -0.92
N THR A 113 -13.92 15.78 -0.64
CA THR A 113 -14.32 17.15 -0.91
C THR A 113 -13.49 17.82 -2.02
N ASN A 114 -12.34 17.28 -2.34
CA ASN A 114 -11.44 17.86 -3.33
C ASN A 114 -11.12 16.82 -4.42
N PRO A 115 -11.71 16.98 -5.63
CA PRO A 115 -11.47 16.02 -6.71
C PRO A 115 -10.01 15.91 -7.13
N GLU A 116 -9.24 16.99 -7.01
CA GLU A 116 -7.83 16.98 -7.37
C GLU A 116 -7.05 16.03 -6.46
N ILE A 117 -7.32 16.08 -5.17
CA ILE A 117 -6.64 15.20 -4.23
C ILE A 117 -7.05 13.74 -4.47
N ALA A 118 -8.32 13.50 -4.72
CA ALA A 118 -8.80 12.16 -5.03
C ALA A 118 -8.10 11.60 -6.28
N GLU A 119 -7.92 12.43 -7.29
CA GLU A 119 -7.25 12.02 -8.52
C GLU A 119 -5.77 11.75 -8.30
N VAL A 120 -5.10 12.60 -7.51
CA VAL A 120 -3.70 12.41 -7.16
C VAL A 120 -3.49 11.06 -6.47
N ILE A 121 -4.35 10.75 -5.51
CA ILE A 121 -4.25 9.50 -4.77
C ILE A 121 -4.47 8.32 -5.70
N LYS A 122 -5.43 8.42 -6.60
CA LYS A 122 -5.70 7.38 -7.57
C LYS A 122 -4.50 7.15 -8.49
N ASP A 123 -3.87 8.22 -8.96
CA ASP A 123 -2.71 8.13 -9.83
C ASP A 123 -1.52 7.51 -9.11
N ILE A 124 -1.28 7.92 -7.88
CA ILE A 124 -0.20 7.36 -7.07
C ILE A 124 -0.44 5.87 -6.81
N ASN A 125 -1.67 5.49 -6.49
CA ASN A 125 -2.02 4.08 -6.32
C ASN A 125 -1.71 3.27 -7.58
N ALA A 126 -2.08 3.79 -8.73
CA ALA A 126 -1.82 3.12 -10.00
C ALA A 126 -0.32 2.94 -10.22
N ASN A 127 0.46 3.96 -9.91
CA ASN A 127 1.92 3.89 -10.07
C ASN A 127 2.54 2.86 -9.12
N ILE A 128 2.05 2.79 -7.90
CA ILE A 128 2.53 1.81 -6.93
C ILE A 128 2.20 0.40 -7.42
N ASN A 129 0.97 0.18 -7.84
CA ASN A 129 0.54 -1.13 -8.31
C ASN A 129 1.29 -1.57 -9.56
N ALA A 130 1.65 -0.65 -10.42
CA ALA A 130 2.40 -0.95 -11.64
C ALA A 130 3.77 -1.55 -11.36
N ARG A 131 4.35 -1.27 -10.21
CA ARG A 131 5.64 -1.85 -9.84
C ARG A 131 5.57 -3.35 -9.58
N TYR A 132 4.37 -3.86 -9.34
CA TYR A 132 4.17 -5.26 -8.99
C TYR A 132 3.51 -6.07 -10.11
N GLU A 133 3.33 -5.47 -11.26
CA GLU A 133 2.77 -6.16 -12.42
C GLU A 133 3.81 -6.91 -13.23
#